data_68cb102a2f9a44b1dcce7b3b33656fed
#
_entry.id   68cb102a2f9a44b1dcce7b3b33656fed
#
_cell.length_a   1.000
_cell.length_b   1.000
_cell.length_c   1.000
_cell.angle_alpha   90.00
_cell.angle_beta   90.00
_cell.angle_gamma   90.00
#
_symmetry.space_group_name_H-M   'P 1'
#
loop_
_entity.id
_entity.type
_entity.pdbx_description
1 polymer ?
#
loop_
_entity_poly.entity_id
_entity_poly.type
_entity_poly.pdbx_seq_one_letter_code
_entity_poly.pdbx_strand_id
1 'polypeptide(L)'
;MPDRICRTGPAGRLAAAIAGESWPTPVILRAARLVVTLLFGLAGVLAVLETAQRAADIDDIATRVEPLSADTVTIYRALADADAAMINGFAGSVDDPAALRERVDDDLVVATDGLMRAAERAQDRPSADEIARLGRRLPAYAGLVELARASRGDPAAEETALRRASGLMQTELLPVAESLLQRQAQLAAAHRGTTTFPVALLVVVLVLSAALLALQVWLAHRFRRGLNLGMVIATGALVLGVLWWSVTTIVSGNHIAVAQDHGRMVRDGLVPAGIAALQARTAEGLDLMTPDGGRHEHEFDERMRRLGPDGTSGALGTAARLAGDPGARARVQAAITAAADYGAAHMGQRQAAQADAFARLDASLAIAVDAERAAFAEQTARAKAWSHGGRPVVLTLALLGIAAAAAGLTARLREYP
;
A
#
# COMPACT_ATOMS: atom_id res chain seq x y z
N MET A 1 49.79 19.18 57.12
CA MET A 1 48.90 18.02 56.81
C MET A 1 47.71 18.53 56.03
N PRO A 2 47.59 18.23 54.78
CA PRO A 2 46.53 18.81 53.93
C PRO A 2 45.36 17.86 53.75
N ASP A 3 44.17 18.49 53.78
CA ASP A 3 42.85 17.95 53.55
C ASP A 3 42.70 17.30 52.19
N ARG A 4 42.16 16.07 52.11
CA ARG A 4 41.67 15.41 50.89
C ARG A 4 40.26 15.88 50.64
N ILE A 5 40.10 16.84 49.74
CA ILE A 5 38.80 17.21 49.15
C ILE A 5 38.40 16.10 48.16
N CYS A 6 37.52 15.19 48.58
CA CYS A 6 36.79 14.29 47.65
C CYS A 6 35.85 15.13 46.80
N ARG A 7 36.22 15.39 45.54
CA ARG A 7 35.31 15.93 44.51
C ARG A 7 34.30 14.85 44.12
N THR A 8 33.11 14.95 44.71
CA THR A 8 31.97 14.16 44.24
C THR A 8 31.52 14.68 42.85
N GLY A 9 31.51 13.83 41.84
CA GLY A 9 31.03 14.14 40.49
C GLY A 9 29.54 14.53 40.46
N PRO A 10 29.03 15.03 39.35
CA PRO A 10 27.65 15.52 39.25
C PRO A 10 26.58 14.48 39.64
N ALA A 11 26.85 13.19 39.46
CA ALA A 11 25.99 12.09 39.93
C ALA A 11 25.94 11.99 41.46
N GLY A 12 27.04 12.30 42.15
CA GLY A 12 27.08 12.33 43.62
C GLY A 12 26.31 13.52 44.20
N ARG A 13 26.25 14.64 43.50
CA ARG A 13 25.45 15.82 43.92
C ARG A 13 23.95 15.62 43.74
N LEU A 14 23.51 14.93 42.69
CA LEU A 14 22.11 14.53 42.52
C LEU A 14 21.67 13.51 43.58
N ALA A 15 22.52 12.53 43.89
CA ALA A 15 22.23 11.56 44.96
C ALA A 15 22.19 12.23 46.36
N ALA A 16 23.04 13.23 46.62
CA ALA A 16 23.05 14.00 47.86
C ALA A 16 21.85 14.96 47.98
N ALA A 17 21.37 15.53 46.87
CA ALA A 17 20.17 16.38 46.85
C ALA A 17 18.89 15.57 47.09
N ILE A 18 18.83 14.33 46.61
CA ILE A 18 17.70 13.40 46.86
C ILE A 18 17.75 12.82 48.28
N ALA A 19 18.94 12.74 48.91
CA ALA A 19 19.13 12.23 50.27
C ALA A 19 18.98 13.31 51.36
N GLY A 20 18.95 14.60 51.00
CA GLY A 20 19.00 15.73 51.93
C GLY A 20 17.68 16.19 52.53
N GLU A 21 16.52 15.81 51.95
CA GLU A 21 15.21 16.08 52.54
C GLU A 21 14.61 14.80 53.12
N SER A 22 14.51 14.73 54.43
CA SER A 22 13.95 13.58 55.17
C SER A 22 12.43 13.53 55.05
N TRP A 23 11.95 13.23 53.84
CA TRP A 23 10.55 12.89 53.69
C TRP A 23 10.28 11.55 54.40
N PRO A 24 9.19 11.47 55.20
CA PRO A 24 8.88 10.22 55.90
C PRO A 24 8.70 9.08 54.89
N THR A 25 9.35 7.95 55.11
CA THR A 25 9.38 6.76 54.23
C THR A 25 8.00 6.38 53.67
N PRO A 26 6.86 6.47 54.41
CA PRO A 26 5.54 6.18 53.91
C PRO A 26 5.06 7.16 52.83
N VAL A 27 5.50 8.42 52.84
CA VAL A 27 5.14 9.41 51.82
C VAL A 27 5.85 9.06 50.48
N ILE A 28 7.14 8.72 50.55
CA ILE A 28 7.92 8.29 49.38
C ILE A 28 7.30 7.04 48.75
N LEU A 29 6.90 6.03 49.53
CA LEU A 29 6.28 4.82 49.05
C LEU A 29 4.90 5.07 48.42
N ARG A 30 4.09 5.98 48.99
CA ARG A 30 2.80 6.38 48.39
C ARG A 30 3.01 7.10 47.08
N ALA A 31 3.94 8.05 47.01
CA ALA A 31 4.28 8.78 45.78
C ALA A 31 4.82 7.84 44.71
N ALA A 32 5.75 6.93 45.03
CA ALA A 32 6.30 5.95 44.14
C ALA A 32 5.22 5.00 43.57
N ARG A 33 4.31 4.54 44.45
CA ARG A 33 3.16 3.72 44.01
C ARG A 33 2.32 4.46 42.96
N LEU A 34 1.99 5.71 43.21
CA LEU A 34 1.16 6.53 42.34
C LEU A 34 1.86 6.79 41.00
N VAL A 35 3.13 7.16 41.02
CA VAL A 35 3.93 7.40 39.81
C VAL A 35 4.07 6.13 38.94
N VAL A 36 4.45 5.01 39.58
CA VAL A 36 4.61 3.74 38.81
C VAL A 36 3.28 3.27 38.23
N THR A 37 2.18 3.38 38.98
CA THR A 37 0.85 3.02 38.50
C THR A 37 0.41 3.90 37.33
N LEU A 38 0.63 5.21 37.41
CA LEU A 38 0.33 6.15 36.33
C LEU A 38 1.20 5.89 35.10
N LEU A 39 2.49 5.61 35.28
CA LEU A 39 3.39 5.30 34.14
C LEU A 39 3.02 4.00 33.46
N PHE A 40 2.64 2.94 34.17
CA PHE A 40 2.10 1.72 33.57
C PHE A 40 0.80 1.96 32.83
N GLY A 41 -0.11 2.74 33.42
CA GLY A 41 -1.37 3.13 32.79
C GLY A 41 -1.13 3.91 31.49
N LEU A 42 -0.23 4.90 31.53
CA LEU A 42 0.14 5.70 30.37
C LEU A 42 0.81 4.85 29.27
N ALA A 43 1.76 3.98 29.65
CA ALA A 43 2.41 3.07 28.71
C ALA A 43 1.40 2.12 28.05
N GLY A 44 0.47 1.56 28.82
CA GLY A 44 -0.60 0.69 28.31
C GLY A 44 -1.53 1.43 27.34
N VAL A 45 -1.97 2.63 27.69
CA VAL A 45 -2.83 3.46 26.81
C VAL A 45 -2.11 3.82 25.51
N LEU A 46 -0.86 4.31 25.59
CA LEU A 46 -0.08 4.66 24.41
C LEU A 46 0.15 3.44 23.50
N ALA A 47 0.46 2.28 24.07
CA ALA A 47 0.66 1.05 23.30
C ALA A 47 -0.64 0.60 22.58
N VAL A 48 -1.80 0.74 23.23
CA VAL A 48 -3.10 0.43 22.62
C VAL A 48 -3.44 1.43 21.53
N LEU A 49 -3.23 2.72 21.75
CA LEU A 49 -3.47 3.75 20.74
C LEU A 49 -2.60 3.54 19.50
N GLU A 50 -1.31 3.28 19.70
CA GLU A 50 -0.36 3.01 18.62
C GLU A 50 -0.76 1.79 17.79
N THR A 51 -1.12 0.68 18.45
CA THR A 51 -1.58 -0.52 17.74
C THR A 51 -2.93 -0.31 17.06
N ALA A 52 -3.79 0.57 17.60
CA ALA A 52 -5.06 0.93 16.99
C ALA A 52 -4.86 1.76 15.72
N GLN A 53 -3.99 2.77 15.77
CA GLN A 53 -3.65 3.60 14.62
C GLN A 53 -3.04 2.76 13.49
N ARG A 54 -2.05 1.93 13.78
CA ARG A 54 -1.45 1.03 12.79
C ARG A 54 -2.47 0.10 12.13
N ALA A 55 -3.39 -0.45 12.90
CA ALA A 55 -4.44 -1.31 12.34
C ALA A 55 -5.42 -0.51 11.47
N ALA A 56 -5.72 0.75 11.82
CA ALA A 56 -6.55 1.63 11.00
C ALA A 56 -5.85 2.00 9.69
N ASP A 57 -4.55 2.31 9.74
CA ASP A 57 -3.76 2.61 8.54
C ASP A 57 -3.70 1.41 7.58
N ILE A 58 -3.49 0.18 8.10
CA ILE A 58 -3.53 -1.05 7.32
C ILE A 58 -4.92 -1.27 6.71
N ASP A 59 -5.97 -1.01 7.47
CA ASP A 59 -7.36 -1.16 7.00
C ASP A 59 -7.69 -0.16 5.91
N ASP A 60 -7.27 1.08 6.05
CA ASP A 60 -7.47 2.13 5.04
C ASP A 60 -6.77 1.80 3.70
N ILE A 61 -5.53 1.32 3.76
CA ILE A 61 -4.81 0.85 2.58
C ILE A 61 -5.56 -0.30 1.90
N ALA A 62 -6.01 -1.30 2.67
CA ALA A 62 -6.65 -2.50 2.14
C ALA A 62 -8.07 -2.25 1.60
N THR A 63 -8.84 -1.33 2.21
CA THR A 63 -10.25 -1.15 1.88
C THR A 63 -10.53 0.04 0.96
N ARG A 64 -9.59 0.99 0.84
CA ARG A 64 -9.78 2.21 0.07
C ARG A 64 -8.69 2.46 -0.96
N VAL A 65 -7.43 2.55 -0.54
CA VAL A 65 -6.34 2.95 -1.43
C VAL A 65 -6.12 1.92 -2.53
N GLU A 66 -5.99 0.65 -2.18
CA GLU A 66 -5.78 -0.43 -3.16
C GLU A 66 -7.00 -0.65 -4.06
N PRO A 67 -8.26 -0.73 -3.55
CA PRO A 67 -9.42 -0.84 -4.43
C PRO A 67 -9.62 0.35 -5.37
N LEU A 68 -9.34 1.59 -4.93
CA LEU A 68 -9.42 2.77 -5.80
C LEU A 68 -8.37 2.69 -6.92
N SER A 69 -7.15 2.27 -6.60
CA SER A 69 -6.10 2.03 -7.59
C SER A 69 -6.51 0.95 -8.59
N ALA A 70 -7.12 -0.15 -8.11
CA ALA A 70 -7.62 -1.23 -8.95
C ALA A 70 -8.75 -0.78 -9.89
N ASP A 71 -9.72 0.00 -9.38
CA ASP A 71 -10.79 0.56 -10.19
C ASP A 71 -10.24 1.50 -11.27
N THR A 72 -9.24 2.33 -10.93
CA THR A 72 -8.62 3.25 -11.89
C THR A 72 -7.91 2.50 -13.03
N VAL A 73 -7.20 1.41 -12.72
CA VAL A 73 -6.61 0.53 -13.73
C VAL A 73 -7.69 -0.11 -14.62
N THR A 74 -8.77 -0.58 -14.02
CA THR A 74 -9.90 -1.18 -14.73
C THR A 74 -10.56 -0.17 -15.68
N ILE A 75 -10.77 1.07 -15.22
CA ILE A 75 -11.30 2.16 -16.05
C ILE A 75 -10.38 2.40 -17.25
N TYR A 76 -9.07 2.57 -17.01
CA TYR A 76 -8.11 2.81 -18.08
C TYR A 76 -8.12 1.68 -19.13
N ARG A 77 -8.06 0.41 -18.66
CA ARG A 77 -8.07 -0.76 -19.56
C ARG A 77 -9.36 -0.82 -20.37
N ALA A 78 -10.51 -0.71 -19.75
CA ALA A 78 -11.79 -0.76 -20.42
C ALA A 78 -11.93 0.34 -21.48
N LEU A 79 -11.48 1.58 -21.18
CA LEU A 79 -11.48 2.67 -22.17
C LEU A 79 -10.53 2.37 -23.34
N ALA A 80 -9.34 1.87 -23.08
CA ALA A 80 -8.36 1.55 -24.11
C ALA A 80 -8.80 0.32 -24.94
N ASP A 81 -9.39 -0.70 -24.33
CA ASP A 81 -9.93 -1.87 -25.01
C ASP A 81 -11.14 -1.50 -25.90
N ALA A 82 -12.04 -0.63 -25.41
CA ALA A 82 -13.16 -0.11 -26.21
C ALA A 82 -12.67 0.65 -27.44
N ASP A 83 -11.64 1.52 -27.30
CA ASP A 83 -11.07 2.25 -28.45
C ASP A 83 -10.40 1.30 -29.45
N ALA A 84 -9.60 0.36 -28.97
CA ALA A 84 -8.95 -0.64 -29.81
C ALA A 84 -9.96 -1.56 -30.52
N ALA A 85 -11.01 -2.02 -29.82
CA ALA A 85 -12.07 -2.84 -30.40
C ALA A 85 -12.85 -2.06 -31.46
N MET A 86 -13.16 -0.79 -31.19
CA MET A 86 -13.80 0.10 -32.15
C MET A 86 -12.95 0.23 -33.42
N ILE A 87 -11.67 0.63 -33.30
CA ILE A 87 -10.77 0.82 -34.45
C ILE A 87 -10.62 -0.46 -35.27
N ASN A 88 -10.34 -1.59 -34.59
CA ASN A 88 -10.17 -2.88 -35.29
C ASN A 88 -11.47 -3.40 -35.99
N GLY A 89 -12.63 -3.11 -35.39
CA GLY A 89 -13.93 -3.49 -35.95
C GLY A 89 -14.29 -2.78 -37.25
N PHE A 90 -13.79 -1.57 -37.42
CA PHE A 90 -14.00 -0.78 -38.62
C PHE A 90 -12.89 -0.99 -39.67
N ALA A 91 -11.69 -1.37 -39.25
CA ALA A 91 -10.59 -1.71 -40.15
C ALA A 91 -10.85 -3.02 -40.97
N GLY A 92 -11.98 -3.68 -40.73
CA GLY A 92 -12.36 -4.91 -41.46
C GLY A 92 -11.50 -6.13 -41.10
N SER A 93 -10.79 -6.07 -39.98
CA SER A 93 -9.81 -7.08 -39.55
C SER A 93 -10.43 -8.27 -38.80
N VAL A 94 -11.76 -8.33 -38.63
CA VAL A 94 -12.42 -9.33 -37.79
C VAL A 94 -13.59 -9.99 -38.50
N ASP A 95 -13.66 -11.32 -38.40
CA ASP A 95 -14.70 -12.16 -39.01
C ASP A 95 -16.12 -11.97 -38.43
N ASP A 96 -16.23 -11.35 -37.20
CA ASP A 96 -17.51 -11.10 -36.55
C ASP A 96 -17.66 -9.64 -36.04
N PRO A 97 -18.27 -8.75 -36.84
CA PRO A 97 -18.56 -7.38 -36.42
C PRO A 97 -19.60 -7.26 -35.29
N ALA A 98 -20.36 -8.30 -34.98
CA ALA A 98 -21.32 -8.29 -33.87
C ALA A 98 -20.63 -8.51 -32.57
N ALA A 99 -19.71 -9.46 -32.47
CA ALA A 99 -18.89 -9.70 -31.28
C ALA A 99 -18.05 -8.49 -30.90
N LEU A 100 -17.54 -7.73 -31.86
CA LEU A 100 -16.80 -6.49 -31.54
C LEU A 100 -17.69 -5.38 -31.01
N ARG A 101 -18.93 -5.29 -31.47
CA ARG A 101 -19.88 -4.31 -30.90
C ARG A 101 -20.22 -4.64 -29.47
N GLU A 102 -20.53 -5.91 -29.18
CA GLU A 102 -20.79 -6.40 -27.84
C GLU A 102 -19.59 -6.09 -26.92
N ARG A 103 -18.37 -6.32 -27.40
CA ARG A 103 -17.14 -6.01 -26.63
C ARG A 103 -16.99 -4.53 -26.31
N VAL A 104 -17.23 -3.61 -27.26
CA VAL A 104 -17.20 -2.16 -26.99
C VAL A 104 -18.25 -1.78 -25.96
N ASP A 105 -19.46 -2.33 -26.05
CA ASP A 105 -20.54 -2.04 -25.13
C ASP A 105 -20.23 -2.57 -23.73
N ASP A 106 -19.70 -3.78 -23.62
CA ASP A 106 -19.24 -4.38 -22.35
C ASP A 106 -18.11 -3.54 -21.71
N ASP A 107 -17.12 -3.13 -22.49
CA ASP A 107 -16.01 -2.30 -22.00
C ASP A 107 -16.51 -0.94 -21.49
N LEU A 108 -17.48 -0.32 -22.16
CA LEU A 108 -18.09 0.93 -21.69
C LEU A 108 -18.90 0.74 -20.40
N VAL A 109 -19.57 -0.40 -20.23
CA VAL A 109 -20.23 -0.77 -18.95
C VAL A 109 -19.20 -0.95 -17.86
N VAL A 110 -18.13 -1.70 -18.11
CA VAL A 110 -17.03 -1.90 -17.14
C VAL A 110 -16.39 -0.57 -16.74
N ALA A 111 -16.14 0.33 -17.70
CA ALA A 111 -15.61 1.67 -17.43
C ALA A 111 -16.56 2.51 -16.54
N THR A 112 -17.89 2.47 -16.86
CA THR A 112 -18.91 3.19 -16.10
C THR A 112 -19.03 2.68 -14.68
N ASP A 113 -19.10 1.38 -14.49
CA ASP A 113 -19.14 0.74 -13.17
C ASP A 113 -17.85 1.02 -12.36
N GLY A 114 -16.71 1.00 -13.05
CA GLY A 114 -15.43 1.40 -12.45
C GLY A 114 -15.45 2.85 -11.97
N LEU A 115 -15.98 3.78 -12.77
CA LEU A 115 -16.11 5.19 -12.40
C LEU A 115 -17.03 5.40 -11.19
N MET A 116 -18.15 4.67 -11.11
CA MET A 116 -19.06 4.74 -9.95
C MET A 116 -18.35 4.26 -8.68
N ARG A 117 -17.69 3.11 -8.73
CA ARG A 117 -16.92 2.60 -7.58
C ARG A 117 -15.77 3.51 -7.18
N ALA A 118 -15.05 4.06 -8.16
CA ALA A 118 -13.97 5.01 -7.90
C ALA A 118 -14.49 6.31 -7.25
N ALA A 119 -15.66 6.80 -7.67
CA ALA A 119 -16.29 8.00 -7.10
C ALA A 119 -16.68 7.81 -5.63
N GLU A 120 -17.16 6.62 -5.25
CA GLU A 120 -17.49 6.29 -3.86
C GLU A 120 -16.24 6.24 -2.95
N ARG A 121 -15.09 5.88 -3.52
CA ARG A 121 -13.83 5.71 -2.77
C ARG A 121 -12.93 6.92 -2.76
N ALA A 122 -13.12 7.86 -3.70
CA ALA A 122 -12.29 9.06 -3.82
C ALA A 122 -12.47 9.98 -2.61
N GLN A 123 -11.39 10.26 -1.88
CA GLN A 123 -11.41 11.12 -0.69
C GLN A 123 -10.80 12.50 -0.97
N ASP A 124 -9.88 12.58 -1.91
CA ASP A 124 -9.26 13.83 -2.31
C ASP A 124 -10.02 14.49 -3.46
N ARG A 125 -10.16 15.81 -3.35
CA ARG A 125 -10.88 16.61 -4.35
C ARG A 125 -10.33 16.46 -5.77
N PRO A 126 -9.00 16.47 -5.99
CA PRO A 126 -8.45 16.30 -7.33
C PRO A 126 -8.83 14.96 -7.97
N SER A 127 -8.78 13.83 -7.24
CA SER A 127 -9.23 12.53 -7.78
C SER A 127 -10.72 12.53 -8.10
N ALA A 128 -11.56 13.09 -7.22
CA ALA A 128 -12.98 13.23 -7.46
C ALA A 128 -13.29 14.09 -8.71
N ASP A 129 -12.56 15.17 -8.93
CA ASP A 129 -12.69 16.04 -10.10
C ASP A 129 -12.29 15.33 -11.41
N GLU A 130 -11.24 14.51 -11.39
CA GLU A 130 -10.80 13.70 -12.53
C GLU A 130 -11.83 12.63 -12.87
N ILE A 131 -12.34 11.89 -11.89
CA ILE A 131 -13.39 10.88 -12.05
C ILE A 131 -14.66 11.53 -12.62
N ALA A 132 -15.08 12.68 -12.08
CA ALA A 132 -16.23 13.42 -12.58
C ALA A 132 -16.02 13.93 -14.02
N ARG A 133 -14.78 14.26 -14.40
CA ARG A 133 -14.45 14.65 -15.78
C ARG A 133 -14.59 13.48 -16.73
N LEU A 134 -14.09 12.29 -16.38
CA LEU A 134 -14.27 11.06 -17.15
C LEU A 134 -15.75 10.74 -17.31
N GLY A 135 -16.54 10.75 -16.22
CA GLY A 135 -17.98 10.48 -16.23
C GLY A 135 -18.78 11.44 -17.10
N ARG A 136 -18.36 12.70 -17.24
CA ARG A 136 -19.02 13.66 -18.15
C ARG A 136 -18.65 13.46 -19.62
N ARG A 137 -17.46 12.92 -19.92
CA ARG A 137 -16.96 12.76 -21.30
C ARG A 137 -17.28 11.39 -21.90
N LEU A 138 -17.42 10.37 -21.07
CA LEU A 138 -17.72 9.01 -21.52
C LEU A 138 -19.01 8.91 -22.36
N PRO A 139 -20.13 9.56 -22.00
CA PRO A 139 -21.35 9.55 -22.86
C PRO A 139 -21.13 10.21 -24.23
N ALA A 140 -20.26 11.22 -24.30
CA ALA A 140 -19.94 11.85 -25.59
C ALA A 140 -19.16 10.89 -26.50
N TYR A 141 -18.24 10.09 -25.95
CA TYR A 141 -17.55 9.02 -26.68
C TYR A 141 -18.53 7.96 -27.17
N ALA A 142 -19.40 7.43 -26.28
CA ALA A 142 -20.43 6.47 -26.65
C ALA A 142 -21.34 6.99 -27.79
N GLY A 143 -21.74 8.27 -27.70
CA GLY A 143 -22.52 8.90 -28.78
C GLY A 143 -21.80 8.97 -30.13
N LEU A 144 -20.48 9.19 -30.14
CA LEU A 144 -19.68 9.18 -31.38
C LEU A 144 -19.51 7.77 -31.93
N VAL A 145 -19.39 6.76 -31.09
CA VAL A 145 -19.37 5.35 -31.47
C VAL A 145 -20.71 4.96 -32.15
N GLU A 146 -21.83 5.38 -31.54
CA GLU A 146 -23.16 5.14 -32.16
C GLU A 146 -23.35 5.90 -33.47
N LEU A 147 -22.83 7.12 -33.59
CA LEU A 147 -22.84 7.88 -34.82
C LEU A 147 -22.06 7.13 -35.95
N ALA A 148 -20.87 6.60 -35.61
CA ALA A 148 -20.09 5.80 -36.54
C ALA A 148 -20.89 4.54 -36.99
N ARG A 149 -21.53 3.87 -36.03
CA ARG A 149 -22.41 2.70 -36.35
C ARG A 149 -23.59 3.06 -37.26
N ALA A 150 -24.22 4.20 -37.03
CA ALA A 150 -25.34 4.68 -37.82
C ALA A 150 -24.91 5.13 -39.22
N SER A 151 -23.67 5.54 -39.41
CA SER A 151 -23.11 6.01 -40.69
C SER A 151 -22.63 4.88 -41.59
N ARG A 152 -22.86 3.61 -41.23
CA ARG A 152 -22.54 2.45 -42.09
C ARG A 152 -23.30 2.54 -43.44
N GLY A 153 -22.55 2.72 -44.47
CA GLY A 153 -23.10 2.97 -45.82
C GLY A 153 -22.66 4.29 -46.45
N ASP A 154 -22.10 5.20 -45.59
CA ASP A 154 -21.36 6.36 -46.03
C ASP A 154 -19.93 6.33 -45.40
N PRO A 155 -18.95 5.78 -46.14
CA PRO A 155 -17.60 5.58 -45.66
C PRO A 155 -16.94 6.85 -45.15
N ALA A 156 -17.24 8.03 -45.72
CA ALA A 156 -16.65 9.30 -45.33
C ALA A 156 -17.24 9.82 -43.99
N ALA A 157 -18.55 9.64 -43.80
CA ALA A 157 -19.21 9.98 -42.55
C ALA A 157 -18.78 9.05 -41.40
N GLU A 158 -18.69 7.74 -41.68
CA GLU A 158 -18.23 6.70 -40.78
C GLU A 158 -16.80 7.00 -40.29
N GLU A 159 -15.85 7.19 -41.20
CA GLU A 159 -14.45 7.51 -40.90
C GLU A 159 -14.33 8.81 -40.09
N THR A 160 -15.15 9.82 -40.41
CA THR A 160 -15.16 11.09 -39.64
C THR A 160 -15.62 10.88 -38.23
N ALA A 161 -16.67 10.08 -38.01
CA ALA A 161 -17.17 9.78 -36.66
C ALA A 161 -16.16 8.98 -35.84
N LEU A 162 -15.51 7.97 -36.45
CA LEU A 162 -14.45 7.19 -35.83
C LEU A 162 -13.25 8.02 -35.42
N ARG A 163 -12.76 8.86 -36.33
CA ARG A 163 -11.63 9.76 -35.97
C ARG A 163 -11.97 10.72 -34.82
N ARG A 164 -13.22 11.19 -34.76
CA ARG A 164 -13.68 12.03 -33.63
C ARG A 164 -13.77 11.24 -32.33
N ALA A 165 -14.27 9.99 -32.37
CA ALA A 165 -14.36 9.12 -31.20
C ALA A 165 -12.95 8.81 -30.67
N SER A 166 -12.05 8.28 -31.52
CA SER A 166 -10.69 7.98 -31.13
C SER A 166 -9.93 9.25 -30.72
N GLY A 167 -10.13 10.39 -31.39
CA GLY A 167 -9.58 11.67 -30.98
C GLY A 167 -10.00 12.07 -29.57
N LEU A 168 -11.28 11.94 -29.20
CA LEU A 168 -11.77 12.21 -27.84
C LEU A 168 -11.15 11.23 -26.82
N MET A 169 -11.04 9.96 -27.17
CA MET A 169 -10.40 8.95 -26.32
C MET A 169 -8.94 9.29 -26.06
N GLN A 170 -8.17 9.53 -27.10
CA GLN A 170 -6.72 9.73 -27.02
C GLN A 170 -6.33 11.08 -26.42
N THR A 171 -7.13 12.13 -26.63
CA THR A 171 -6.77 13.50 -26.19
C THR A 171 -7.41 13.90 -24.86
N GLU A 172 -8.52 13.28 -24.47
CA GLU A 172 -9.25 13.68 -23.27
C GLU A 172 -9.43 12.54 -22.25
N LEU A 173 -9.95 11.36 -22.66
CA LEU A 173 -10.32 10.30 -21.72
C LEU A 173 -9.09 9.57 -21.16
N LEU A 174 -8.24 9.03 -22.04
CA LEU A 174 -7.06 8.27 -21.61
C LEU A 174 -6.04 9.14 -20.84
N PRO A 175 -5.74 10.40 -21.23
CA PRO A 175 -4.84 11.25 -20.43
C PRO A 175 -5.37 11.57 -19.03
N VAL A 176 -6.70 11.75 -18.87
CA VAL A 176 -7.30 11.97 -17.55
C VAL A 176 -7.25 10.69 -16.72
N ALA A 177 -7.51 9.53 -17.31
CA ALA A 177 -7.38 8.25 -16.62
C ALA A 177 -5.92 7.96 -16.23
N GLU A 178 -4.95 8.31 -17.07
CA GLU A 178 -3.52 8.20 -16.76
C GLU A 178 -3.10 9.16 -15.63
N SER A 179 -3.58 10.41 -15.64
CA SER A 179 -3.32 11.35 -14.54
C SER A 179 -3.87 10.86 -13.22
N LEU A 180 -5.05 10.23 -13.21
CA LEU A 180 -5.65 9.61 -12.03
C LEU A 180 -4.78 8.45 -11.52
N LEU A 181 -4.27 7.57 -12.41
CA LEU A 181 -3.32 6.50 -12.06
C LEU A 181 -2.04 7.03 -11.41
N GLN A 182 -1.44 8.06 -12.00
CA GLN A 182 -0.21 8.69 -11.48
C GLN A 182 -0.46 9.32 -10.10
N ARG A 183 -1.61 9.96 -9.90
CA ARG A 183 -2.01 10.52 -8.61
C ARG A 183 -2.17 9.44 -7.53
N GLN A 184 -2.84 8.34 -7.85
CA GLN A 184 -2.97 7.22 -6.91
C GLN A 184 -1.59 6.64 -6.53
N ALA A 185 -0.67 6.54 -7.48
CA ALA A 185 0.70 6.13 -7.22
C ALA A 185 1.44 7.10 -6.27
N GLN A 186 1.25 8.42 -6.44
CA GLN A 186 1.84 9.44 -5.56
C GLN A 186 1.25 9.40 -4.15
N LEU A 187 -0.08 9.27 -4.02
CA LEU A 187 -0.75 9.13 -2.73
C LEU A 187 -0.27 7.89 -1.99
N ALA A 188 -0.20 6.75 -2.65
CA ALA A 188 0.35 5.52 -2.09
C ALA A 188 1.82 5.66 -1.68
N ALA A 189 2.62 6.49 -2.37
CA ALA A 189 4.00 6.79 -2.01
C ALA A 189 4.09 7.68 -0.76
N ALA A 190 3.22 8.69 -0.64
CA ALA A 190 3.18 9.62 0.49
C ALA A 190 2.81 8.90 1.80
N HIS A 191 1.89 7.96 1.79
CA HIS A 191 1.52 7.16 2.97
C HIS A 191 2.67 6.30 3.51
N ARG A 192 3.67 5.96 2.71
CA ARG A 192 4.86 5.20 3.12
C ARG A 192 5.83 5.98 4.00
N GLY A 193 5.83 7.31 3.93
CA GLY A 193 6.74 8.19 4.69
C GLY A 193 6.32 8.43 6.15
N THR A 194 5.14 8.02 6.57
CA THR A 194 4.55 8.36 7.87
C THR A 194 4.63 7.26 8.93
N THR A 195 5.49 6.24 8.77
CA THR A 195 5.80 5.33 9.89
C THR A 195 6.57 6.09 10.97
N THR A 196 5.85 6.92 11.70
CA THR A 196 6.38 7.65 12.84
C THR A 196 6.77 6.62 13.90
N PHE A 197 8.05 6.54 14.21
CA PHE A 197 8.51 5.71 15.32
C PHE A 197 7.80 6.23 16.58
N PRO A 198 7.21 5.39 17.43
CA PRO A 198 6.43 5.83 18.59
C PRO A 198 7.35 6.36 19.70
N VAL A 199 7.95 7.53 19.46
CA VAL A 199 8.90 8.16 20.36
C VAL A 199 8.29 8.36 21.75
N ALA A 200 7.01 8.74 21.80
CA ALA A 200 6.31 8.94 23.07
C ALA A 200 6.23 7.65 23.90
N LEU A 201 5.89 6.51 23.27
CA LEU A 201 5.84 5.22 23.94
C LEU A 201 7.24 4.79 24.40
N LEU A 202 8.27 4.96 23.57
CA LEU A 202 9.65 4.64 23.92
C LEU A 202 10.11 5.45 25.15
N VAL A 203 9.85 6.75 25.18
CA VAL A 203 10.20 7.62 26.30
C VAL A 203 9.50 7.17 27.58
N VAL A 204 8.20 6.89 27.54
CA VAL A 204 7.44 6.44 28.70
C VAL A 204 7.97 5.09 29.22
N VAL A 205 8.26 4.14 28.33
CA VAL A 205 8.84 2.83 28.69
C VAL A 205 10.22 3.00 29.33
N LEU A 206 11.08 3.87 28.79
CA LEU A 206 12.40 4.16 29.40
C LEU A 206 12.27 4.79 30.77
N VAL A 207 11.39 5.78 30.93
CA VAL A 207 11.15 6.45 32.23
C VAL A 207 10.58 5.44 33.24
N LEU A 208 9.64 4.60 32.84
CA LEU A 208 9.08 3.55 33.70
C LEU A 208 10.15 2.53 34.10
N SER A 209 10.99 2.10 33.14
CA SER A 209 12.11 1.18 33.43
C SER A 209 13.10 1.78 34.43
N ALA A 210 13.47 3.05 34.23
CA ALA A 210 14.36 3.77 35.14
C ALA A 210 13.74 3.94 36.55
N ALA A 211 12.44 4.27 36.60
CA ALA A 211 11.71 4.40 37.86
C ALA A 211 11.64 3.07 38.63
N LEU A 212 11.35 1.97 37.96
CA LEU A 212 11.33 0.63 38.57
C LEU A 212 12.70 0.22 39.07
N LEU A 213 13.74 0.41 38.26
CA LEU A 213 15.13 0.12 38.68
C LEU A 213 15.57 0.97 39.87
N ALA A 214 15.34 2.28 39.83
CA ALA A 214 15.67 3.18 40.91
C ALA A 214 14.94 2.78 42.20
N LEU A 215 13.66 2.45 42.11
CA LEU A 215 12.87 2.03 43.26
C LEU A 215 13.32 0.67 43.80
N GLN A 216 13.70 -0.28 42.96
CA GLN A 216 14.24 -1.58 43.37
C GLN A 216 15.59 -1.41 44.11
N VAL A 217 16.50 -0.60 43.56
CA VAL A 217 17.80 -0.31 44.18
C VAL A 217 17.60 0.40 45.53
N TRP A 218 16.71 1.39 45.59
CA TRP A 218 16.41 2.10 46.83
C TRP A 218 15.82 1.18 47.89
N LEU A 219 14.88 0.30 47.54
CA LEU A 219 14.28 -0.70 48.42
C LEU A 219 15.34 -1.70 48.93
N ALA A 220 16.22 -2.20 48.05
CA ALA A 220 17.29 -3.13 48.40
C ALA A 220 18.28 -2.51 49.40
N HIS A 221 18.69 -1.25 49.21
CA HIS A 221 19.58 -0.54 50.12
C HIS A 221 18.93 -0.19 51.46
N ARG A 222 17.61 0.15 51.45
CA ARG A 222 16.92 0.60 52.68
C ARG A 222 16.51 -0.53 53.59
N PHE A 223 16.07 -1.69 53.03
CA PHE A 223 15.46 -2.76 53.81
C PHE A 223 16.35 -3.99 54.06
N ARG A 224 17.58 -4.02 53.51
CA ARG A 224 18.54 -5.14 53.67
C ARG A 224 17.95 -6.56 53.52
N ARG A 225 16.70 -6.69 53.09
CA ARG A 225 15.97 -7.94 52.85
C ARG A 225 15.62 -8.07 51.40
N GLY A 226 15.63 -9.31 50.92
CA GLY A 226 15.50 -9.71 49.52
C GLY A 226 14.35 -9.09 48.73
N LEU A 227 14.38 -9.35 47.48
CA LEU A 227 13.52 -8.87 46.41
C LEU A 227 12.04 -8.74 46.83
N ASN A 228 11.44 -7.60 46.55
CA ASN A 228 9.98 -7.43 46.67
C ASN A 228 9.31 -8.15 45.50
N LEU A 229 8.63 -9.27 45.76
CA LEU A 229 8.00 -10.12 44.75
C LEU A 229 7.07 -9.33 43.80
N GLY A 230 6.31 -8.35 44.33
CA GLY A 230 5.45 -7.51 43.50
C GLY A 230 6.22 -6.64 42.49
N MET A 231 7.38 -6.13 42.92
CA MET A 231 8.24 -5.36 41.99
C MET A 231 8.92 -6.23 40.95
N VAL A 232 9.30 -7.45 41.30
CA VAL A 232 9.85 -8.42 40.33
C VAL A 232 8.80 -8.79 39.26
N ILE A 233 7.56 -9.08 39.69
CA ILE A 233 6.46 -9.36 38.78
C ILE A 233 6.14 -8.14 37.88
N ALA A 234 6.14 -6.92 38.47
CA ALA A 234 5.92 -5.70 37.67
C ALA A 234 6.99 -5.48 36.59
N THR A 235 8.26 -5.70 36.94
CA THR A 235 9.39 -5.61 35.99
C THR A 235 9.29 -6.73 34.94
N GLY A 236 8.94 -7.96 35.33
CA GLY A 236 8.70 -9.07 34.45
C GLY A 236 7.56 -8.78 33.45
N ALA A 237 6.46 -8.20 33.94
CA ALA A 237 5.32 -7.79 33.09
C ALA A 237 5.72 -6.71 32.09
N LEU A 238 6.54 -5.71 32.50
CA LEU A 238 7.06 -4.70 31.61
C LEU A 238 7.96 -5.30 30.53
N VAL A 239 8.92 -6.15 30.91
CA VAL A 239 9.84 -6.81 29.96
C VAL A 239 9.07 -7.67 28.95
N LEU A 240 8.11 -8.47 29.43
CA LEU A 240 7.26 -9.30 28.56
C LEU A 240 6.38 -8.43 27.66
N GLY A 241 5.86 -7.30 28.16
CA GLY A 241 5.07 -6.35 27.37
C GLY A 241 5.88 -5.72 26.25
N VAL A 242 7.10 -5.26 26.55
CA VAL A 242 8.01 -4.69 25.55
C VAL A 242 8.43 -5.75 24.53
N LEU A 243 8.78 -6.95 24.99
CA LEU A 243 9.15 -8.04 24.10
C LEU A 243 8.00 -8.42 23.15
N TRP A 244 6.80 -8.58 23.69
CA TRP A 244 5.60 -8.90 22.90
C TRP A 244 5.28 -7.80 21.90
N TRP A 245 5.32 -6.54 22.33
CA TRP A 245 5.12 -5.39 21.44
C TRP A 245 6.17 -5.34 20.33
N SER A 246 7.44 -5.63 20.65
CA SER A 246 8.52 -5.70 19.65
C SER A 246 8.29 -6.82 18.64
N VAL A 247 7.92 -8.01 19.11
CA VAL A 247 7.64 -9.15 18.23
C VAL A 247 6.46 -8.83 17.29
N THR A 248 5.36 -8.32 17.81
CA THR A 248 4.18 -7.98 16.99
C THR A 248 4.50 -6.88 15.98
N THR A 249 5.31 -5.88 16.37
CA THR A 249 5.72 -4.79 15.46
C THR A 249 6.64 -5.30 14.34
N ILE A 250 7.60 -6.16 14.67
CA ILE A 250 8.53 -6.73 13.66
C ILE A 250 7.78 -7.66 12.71
N VAL A 251 6.95 -8.56 13.23
CA VAL A 251 6.21 -9.53 12.40
C VAL A 251 5.20 -8.83 11.50
N SER A 252 4.37 -7.93 12.05
CA SER A 252 3.42 -7.16 11.22
C SER A 252 4.14 -6.26 10.20
N GLY A 253 5.26 -5.65 10.60
CA GLY A 253 6.10 -4.83 9.72
C GLY A 253 6.67 -5.61 8.56
N ASN A 254 7.14 -6.83 8.78
CA ASN A 254 7.63 -7.72 7.72
C ASN A 254 6.52 -8.09 6.72
N HIS A 255 5.32 -8.43 7.20
CA HIS A 255 4.18 -8.70 6.32
C HIS A 255 3.79 -7.47 5.49
N ILE A 256 3.80 -6.28 6.07
CA ILE A 256 3.55 -5.03 5.34
C ILE A 256 4.64 -4.77 4.31
N ALA A 257 5.91 -4.99 4.63
CA ALA A 257 7.01 -4.83 3.68
C ALA A 257 6.86 -5.75 2.46
N VAL A 258 6.54 -7.03 2.69
CA VAL A 258 6.26 -8.00 1.63
C VAL A 258 5.04 -7.60 0.81
N ALA A 259 3.95 -7.16 1.45
CA ALA A 259 2.78 -6.64 0.74
C ALA A 259 3.14 -5.45 -0.15
N GLN A 260 3.95 -4.50 0.35
CA GLN A 260 4.40 -3.35 -0.44
C GLN A 260 5.26 -3.75 -1.65
N ASP A 261 6.02 -4.84 -1.57
CA ASP A 261 6.79 -5.35 -2.71
C ASP A 261 5.86 -5.87 -3.81
N HIS A 262 4.82 -6.64 -3.46
CA HIS A 262 3.77 -7.06 -4.40
C HIS A 262 3.05 -5.84 -5.00
N GLY A 263 2.64 -4.87 -4.19
CA GLY A 263 2.00 -3.65 -4.65
C GLY A 263 2.89 -2.80 -5.57
N ARG A 264 4.21 -2.73 -5.32
CA ARG A 264 5.16 -2.05 -6.20
C ARG A 264 5.30 -2.76 -7.54
N MET A 265 5.35 -4.08 -7.55
CA MET A 265 5.44 -4.86 -8.78
C MET A 265 4.22 -4.63 -9.68
N VAL A 266 3.01 -4.59 -9.12
CA VAL A 266 1.79 -4.26 -9.86
C VAL A 266 1.86 -2.83 -10.40
N ARG A 267 2.11 -1.84 -9.55
CA ARG A 267 2.02 -0.43 -9.88
C ARG A 267 3.13 0.07 -10.80
N ASP A 268 4.39 -0.33 -10.52
CA ASP A 268 5.57 0.23 -11.20
C ASP A 268 6.04 -0.66 -12.37
N GLY A 269 5.51 -1.90 -12.47
CA GLY A 269 5.84 -2.88 -13.49
C GLY A 269 4.65 -3.33 -14.34
N LEU A 270 3.75 -4.12 -13.76
CA LEU A 270 2.71 -4.82 -14.52
C LEU A 270 1.64 -3.90 -15.12
N VAL A 271 1.19 -2.88 -14.37
CA VAL A 271 0.19 -1.91 -14.86
C VAL A 271 0.75 -1.06 -16.00
N PRO A 272 1.94 -0.45 -15.88
CA PRO A 272 2.57 0.23 -17.02
C PRO A 272 2.81 -0.67 -18.23
N ALA A 273 3.12 -1.97 -18.00
CA ALA A 273 3.25 -2.93 -19.09
C ALA A 273 1.91 -3.14 -19.82
N GLY A 274 0.81 -3.33 -19.09
CA GLY A 274 -0.53 -3.44 -19.67
C GLY A 274 -0.93 -2.19 -20.47
N ILE A 275 -0.65 -1.00 -19.91
CA ILE A 275 -0.90 0.27 -20.60
C ILE A 275 -0.09 0.36 -21.93
N ALA A 276 1.20 0.04 -21.87
CA ALA A 276 2.05 0.07 -23.06
C ALA A 276 1.60 -0.93 -24.14
N ALA A 277 1.17 -2.14 -23.73
CA ALA A 277 0.63 -3.15 -24.63
C ALA A 277 -0.66 -2.67 -25.32
N LEU A 278 -1.60 -2.09 -24.58
CA LEU A 278 -2.84 -1.54 -25.14
C LEU A 278 -2.57 -0.37 -26.09
N GLN A 279 -1.66 0.53 -25.73
CA GLN A 279 -1.26 1.63 -26.59
C GLN A 279 -0.56 1.14 -27.88
N ALA A 280 0.26 0.09 -27.82
CA ALA A 280 0.84 -0.54 -29.00
C ALA A 280 -0.27 -1.14 -29.89
N ARG A 281 -1.27 -1.80 -29.30
CA ARG A 281 -2.42 -2.35 -30.02
C ARG A 281 -3.25 -1.27 -30.72
N THR A 282 -3.45 -0.11 -30.08
CA THR A 282 -4.13 1.03 -30.68
C THR A 282 -3.34 1.61 -31.86
N ALA A 283 -2.02 1.77 -31.72
CA ALA A 283 -1.16 2.26 -32.80
C ALA A 283 -1.19 1.32 -34.02
N GLU A 284 -1.16 0.00 -33.79
CA GLU A 284 -1.30 -1.02 -34.83
C GLU A 284 -2.65 -0.88 -35.59
N GLY A 285 -3.75 -0.71 -34.85
CA GLY A 285 -5.08 -0.53 -35.45
C GLY A 285 -5.20 0.76 -36.27
N LEU A 286 -4.59 1.86 -35.83
CA LEU A 286 -4.59 3.14 -36.53
C LEU A 286 -3.78 3.07 -37.83
N ASP A 287 -2.67 2.32 -37.86
CA ASP A 287 -1.87 2.13 -39.07
C ASP A 287 -2.69 1.42 -40.19
N LEU A 288 -3.52 0.49 -39.77
CA LEU A 288 -4.44 -0.22 -40.71
C LEU A 288 -5.51 0.70 -41.32
N MET A 289 -5.99 1.70 -40.58
CA MET A 289 -7.03 2.63 -41.00
C MET A 289 -6.52 3.79 -41.82
N THR A 290 -5.37 4.32 -41.45
CA THR A 290 -4.77 5.53 -42.04
C THR A 290 -3.27 5.33 -42.24
N PRO A 291 -2.84 4.69 -43.35
CA PRO A 291 -1.41 4.60 -43.65
C PRO A 291 -0.81 6.00 -43.79
N ASP A 292 -0.04 6.47 -42.79
CA ASP A 292 0.47 7.83 -42.74
C ASP A 292 1.99 7.95 -42.92
N GLY A 293 2.56 7.00 -43.66
CA GLY A 293 3.98 6.97 -43.97
C GLY A 293 4.88 6.50 -42.81
N GLY A 294 4.34 5.64 -41.92
CA GLY A 294 5.10 4.97 -40.87
C GLY A 294 5.10 5.71 -39.51
N ARG A 295 4.21 6.68 -39.32
CA ARG A 295 4.10 7.38 -38.03
C ARG A 295 3.57 6.44 -36.94
N HIS A 296 2.53 5.68 -37.25
CA HIS A 296 1.93 4.72 -36.33
C HIS A 296 2.84 3.51 -36.08
N GLU A 297 3.62 3.08 -37.07
CA GLU A 297 4.71 2.11 -36.89
C GLU A 297 5.73 2.60 -35.88
N HIS A 298 6.14 3.86 -35.96
CA HIS A 298 7.06 4.44 -34.99
C HIS A 298 6.46 4.56 -33.58
N GLU A 299 5.16 4.86 -33.48
CA GLU A 299 4.44 4.84 -32.20
C GLU A 299 4.36 3.44 -31.62
N PHE A 300 4.08 2.41 -32.43
CA PHE A 300 4.11 1.02 -32.01
C PHE A 300 5.47 0.63 -31.43
N ASP A 301 6.54 0.91 -32.14
CA ASP A 301 7.91 0.66 -31.67
C ASP A 301 8.24 1.36 -30.35
N GLU A 302 7.81 2.60 -30.18
CA GLU A 302 7.99 3.36 -28.94
C GLU A 302 7.24 2.70 -27.79
N ARG A 303 6.00 2.23 -28.00
CA ARG A 303 5.20 1.55 -26.98
C ARG A 303 5.79 0.18 -26.63
N MET A 304 6.26 -0.57 -27.63
CA MET A 304 6.96 -1.84 -27.42
C MET A 304 8.27 -1.65 -26.61
N ARG A 305 9.03 -0.58 -26.86
CA ARG A 305 10.19 -0.27 -26.02
C ARG A 305 9.80 0.04 -24.58
N ARG A 306 8.69 0.76 -24.34
CA ARG A 306 8.15 1.02 -23.00
C ARG A 306 7.64 -0.25 -22.32
N LEU A 307 7.05 -1.16 -23.07
CA LEU A 307 6.65 -2.48 -22.57
C LEU A 307 7.87 -3.30 -22.12
N GLY A 308 8.94 -3.32 -22.90
CA GLY A 308 10.18 -4.05 -22.59
C GLY A 308 10.10 -5.54 -22.82
N PRO A 309 9.85 -6.00 -24.07
CA PRO A 309 9.73 -7.42 -24.38
C PRO A 309 11.04 -8.21 -24.23
N ASP A 310 12.17 -7.53 -24.05
CA ASP A 310 13.46 -8.11 -23.71
C ASP A 310 13.59 -8.52 -22.23
N GLY A 311 12.64 -8.12 -21.38
CA GLY A 311 12.64 -8.40 -19.95
C GLY A 311 13.73 -7.70 -19.15
N THR A 312 14.55 -6.85 -19.78
CA THR A 312 15.63 -6.10 -19.12
C THR A 312 15.34 -4.61 -19.01
N SER A 313 14.61 -4.07 -19.97
CA SER A 313 14.21 -2.68 -20.07
C SER A 313 12.69 -2.50 -19.87
N GLY A 314 12.22 -1.27 -19.89
CA GLY A 314 10.80 -0.96 -19.84
C GLY A 314 10.08 -1.45 -18.57
N ALA A 315 8.78 -1.58 -18.70
CA ALA A 315 7.89 -1.95 -17.61
C ALA A 315 8.03 -3.43 -17.19
N LEU A 316 8.15 -4.36 -18.15
CA LEU A 316 8.38 -5.77 -17.87
C LEU A 316 9.76 -6.01 -17.23
N GLY A 317 10.81 -5.29 -17.66
CA GLY A 317 12.10 -5.32 -16.98
C GLY A 317 12.04 -4.81 -15.54
N THR A 318 11.18 -3.82 -15.25
CA THR A 318 10.92 -3.36 -13.89
C THR A 318 10.18 -4.43 -13.08
N ALA A 319 9.14 -5.05 -13.65
CA ALA A 319 8.44 -6.16 -13.00
C ALA A 319 9.39 -7.34 -12.71
N ALA A 320 10.28 -7.68 -13.64
CA ALA A 320 11.25 -8.75 -13.46
C ALA A 320 12.23 -8.48 -12.31
N ARG A 321 12.68 -7.24 -12.15
CA ARG A 321 13.55 -6.84 -11.02
C ARG A 321 12.82 -6.89 -9.67
N LEU A 322 11.52 -6.58 -9.65
CA LEU A 322 10.70 -6.58 -8.44
C LEU A 322 10.17 -7.97 -8.07
N ALA A 323 10.21 -8.94 -8.99
CA ALA A 323 9.74 -10.30 -8.76
C ALA A 323 10.62 -11.05 -7.74
N GLY A 324 10.19 -11.02 -6.47
CA GLY A 324 10.95 -11.57 -5.34
C GLY A 324 10.90 -13.09 -5.25
N ASP A 325 9.77 -13.71 -5.52
CA ASP A 325 9.53 -15.14 -5.40
C ASP A 325 9.58 -15.88 -6.75
N PRO A 326 9.80 -17.22 -6.76
CA PRO A 326 9.87 -18.00 -8.00
C PRO A 326 8.56 -17.98 -8.81
N GLY A 327 7.41 -17.92 -8.16
CA GLY A 327 6.09 -17.87 -8.81
C GLY A 327 5.88 -16.54 -9.55
N ALA A 328 6.22 -15.41 -8.90
CA ALA A 328 6.18 -14.10 -9.52
C ALA A 328 7.12 -14.03 -10.74
N ARG A 329 8.35 -14.53 -10.61
CA ARG A 329 9.31 -14.60 -11.74
C ARG A 329 8.77 -15.40 -12.91
N ALA A 330 8.15 -16.55 -12.65
CA ALA A 330 7.56 -17.38 -13.71
C ALA A 330 6.43 -16.65 -14.44
N ARG A 331 5.54 -15.94 -13.72
CA ARG A 331 4.47 -15.16 -14.32
C ARG A 331 4.98 -13.99 -15.16
N VAL A 332 5.96 -13.25 -14.65
CA VAL A 332 6.59 -12.16 -15.40
C VAL A 332 7.32 -12.69 -16.63
N GLN A 333 8.01 -13.81 -16.52
CA GLN A 333 8.67 -14.45 -17.67
C GLN A 333 7.67 -14.88 -18.75
N ALA A 334 6.50 -15.38 -18.35
CA ALA A 334 5.43 -15.70 -19.30
C ALA A 334 4.93 -14.44 -20.03
N ALA A 335 4.77 -13.31 -19.31
CA ALA A 335 4.40 -12.03 -19.92
C ALA A 335 5.49 -11.49 -20.86
N ILE A 336 6.76 -11.61 -20.50
CA ILE A 336 7.91 -11.25 -21.37
C ILE A 336 7.89 -12.07 -22.67
N THR A 337 7.70 -13.38 -22.56
CA THR A 337 7.63 -14.26 -23.74
C THR A 337 6.46 -13.89 -24.63
N ALA A 338 5.28 -13.66 -24.05
CA ALA A 338 4.11 -13.24 -24.80
C ALA A 338 4.28 -11.86 -25.46
N ALA A 339 5.00 -10.93 -24.82
CA ALA A 339 5.31 -9.62 -25.41
C ALA A 339 6.30 -9.74 -26.59
N ALA A 340 7.27 -10.62 -26.49
CA ALA A 340 8.19 -10.91 -27.60
C ALA A 340 7.45 -11.56 -28.78
N ASP A 341 6.53 -12.51 -28.49
CA ASP A 341 5.68 -13.14 -29.52
C ASP A 341 4.77 -12.12 -30.23
N TYR A 342 4.23 -11.15 -29.47
CA TYR A 342 3.42 -10.08 -30.03
C TYR A 342 4.23 -9.19 -30.98
N GLY A 343 5.41 -8.75 -30.58
CA GLY A 343 6.32 -7.99 -31.43
C GLY A 343 6.71 -8.77 -32.70
N ALA A 344 6.99 -10.07 -32.59
CA ALA A 344 7.31 -10.93 -33.71
C ALA A 344 6.12 -11.12 -34.67
N ALA A 345 4.90 -11.26 -34.14
CA ALA A 345 3.69 -11.36 -34.93
C ALA A 345 3.40 -10.07 -35.72
N HIS A 346 3.67 -8.91 -35.14
CA HIS A 346 3.55 -7.61 -35.79
C HIS A 346 4.49 -7.51 -37.00
N MET A 347 5.76 -7.84 -36.86
CA MET A 347 6.73 -7.88 -37.97
C MET A 347 6.35 -8.87 -39.08
N GLY A 348 5.62 -9.93 -38.71
CA GLY A 348 5.14 -10.95 -39.67
C GLY A 348 3.92 -10.52 -40.52
N GLN A 349 3.32 -9.38 -40.24
CA GLN A 349 2.18 -8.76 -40.92
C GLN A 349 0.94 -9.69 -41.11
N ARG A 350 0.72 -10.61 -40.15
CA ARG A 350 -0.43 -11.52 -40.15
C ARG A 350 -1.43 -11.07 -39.07
N GLN A 351 -2.49 -10.36 -39.46
CA GLN A 351 -3.47 -9.79 -38.54
C GLN A 351 -4.06 -10.79 -37.51
N ALA A 352 -4.44 -11.99 -37.97
CA ALA A 352 -4.96 -13.01 -37.05
C ALA A 352 -3.92 -13.45 -36.02
N ALA A 353 -2.65 -13.64 -36.44
CA ALA A 353 -1.56 -13.99 -35.50
C ALA A 353 -1.24 -12.85 -34.51
N GLN A 354 -1.37 -11.60 -34.93
CA GLN A 354 -1.21 -10.42 -34.10
C GLN A 354 -2.30 -10.36 -32.98
N ALA A 355 -3.57 -10.57 -33.36
CA ALA A 355 -4.69 -10.60 -32.45
C ALA A 355 -4.53 -11.71 -31.39
N ASP A 356 -4.17 -12.91 -31.80
CA ASP A 356 -3.92 -14.04 -30.91
C ASP A 356 -2.71 -13.81 -30.00
N ALA A 357 -1.65 -13.22 -30.52
CA ALA A 357 -0.45 -12.91 -29.73
C ALA A 357 -0.73 -11.82 -28.68
N PHE A 358 -1.47 -10.78 -29.06
CA PHE A 358 -1.93 -9.76 -28.11
C PHE A 358 -2.83 -10.35 -27.04
N ALA A 359 -3.79 -11.21 -27.40
CA ALA A 359 -4.67 -11.86 -26.43
C ALA A 359 -3.89 -12.70 -25.40
N ARG A 360 -2.84 -13.41 -25.84
CA ARG A 360 -1.95 -14.14 -24.92
C ARG A 360 -1.16 -13.20 -24.00
N LEU A 361 -0.66 -12.10 -24.53
CA LEU A 361 0.04 -11.08 -23.73
C LEU A 361 -0.89 -10.48 -22.66
N ASP A 362 -2.08 -10.05 -23.07
CA ASP A 362 -3.06 -9.46 -22.16
C ASP A 362 -3.48 -10.46 -21.07
N ALA A 363 -3.77 -11.70 -21.42
CA ALA A 363 -4.09 -12.76 -20.46
C ALA A 363 -2.94 -13.03 -19.49
N SER A 364 -1.68 -13.07 -19.96
CA SER A 364 -0.51 -13.29 -19.10
C SER A 364 -0.28 -12.14 -18.11
N LEU A 365 -0.48 -10.90 -18.55
CA LEU A 365 -0.43 -9.71 -17.71
C LEU A 365 -1.55 -9.70 -16.67
N ALA A 366 -2.79 -10.05 -17.08
CA ALA A 366 -3.92 -10.14 -16.16
C ALA A 366 -3.67 -11.18 -15.05
N ILE A 367 -3.22 -12.39 -15.40
CA ILE A 367 -2.87 -13.45 -14.45
C ILE A 367 -1.79 -12.98 -13.48
N ALA A 368 -0.76 -12.26 -13.96
CA ALA A 368 0.30 -11.73 -13.12
C ALA A 368 -0.22 -10.67 -12.15
N VAL A 369 -1.03 -9.72 -12.63
CA VAL A 369 -1.64 -8.66 -11.80
C VAL A 369 -2.53 -9.25 -10.72
N ASP A 370 -3.42 -10.19 -11.07
CA ASP A 370 -4.36 -10.78 -10.12
C ASP A 370 -3.65 -11.61 -9.05
N ALA A 371 -2.62 -12.36 -9.43
CA ALA A 371 -1.82 -13.12 -8.48
C ALA A 371 -1.08 -12.20 -7.48
N GLU A 372 -0.50 -11.11 -7.96
CA GLU A 372 0.22 -10.15 -7.09
C GLU A 372 -0.76 -9.37 -6.18
N ARG A 373 -1.95 -9.03 -6.67
CA ARG A 373 -3.02 -8.43 -5.84
C ARG A 373 -3.51 -9.39 -4.77
N ALA A 374 -3.70 -10.67 -5.10
CA ALA A 374 -4.07 -11.69 -4.13
C ALA A 374 -2.99 -11.86 -3.04
N ALA A 375 -1.71 -11.89 -3.43
CA ALA A 375 -0.60 -11.95 -2.49
C ALA A 375 -0.52 -10.70 -1.60
N PHE A 376 -0.72 -9.51 -2.15
CA PHE A 376 -0.82 -8.26 -1.39
C PHE A 376 -1.94 -8.34 -0.34
N ALA A 377 -3.14 -8.74 -0.74
CA ALA A 377 -4.30 -8.87 0.14
C ALA A 377 -4.04 -9.89 1.27
N GLU A 378 -3.44 -11.03 0.96
CA GLU A 378 -3.10 -12.06 1.95
C GLU A 378 -2.08 -11.54 2.98
N GLN A 379 -1.01 -10.88 2.54
CA GLN A 379 0.01 -10.32 3.45
C GLN A 379 -0.57 -9.20 4.33
N THR A 380 -1.41 -8.35 3.77
CA THR A 380 -2.11 -7.29 4.51
C THR A 380 -3.05 -7.88 5.56
N ALA A 381 -3.81 -8.93 5.22
CA ALA A 381 -4.68 -9.64 6.17
C ALA A 381 -3.88 -10.28 7.32
N ARG A 382 -2.72 -10.87 7.04
CA ARG A 382 -1.81 -11.42 8.05
C ARG A 382 -1.27 -10.32 8.98
N ALA A 383 -0.83 -9.19 8.42
CA ALA A 383 -0.37 -8.03 9.20
C ALA A 383 -1.48 -7.51 10.14
N LYS A 384 -2.72 -7.42 9.65
CA LYS A 384 -3.90 -7.03 10.42
C LYS A 384 -4.19 -8.00 11.56
N ALA A 385 -4.14 -9.30 11.31
CA ALA A 385 -4.36 -10.33 12.33
C ALA A 385 -3.36 -10.22 13.48
N TRP A 386 -2.07 -10.03 13.21
CA TRP A 386 -1.04 -9.80 14.21
C TRP A 386 -1.27 -8.51 15.02
N SER A 387 -1.67 -7.43 14.37
CA SER A 387 -1.95 -6.15 15.03
C SER A 387 -3.15 -6.24 15.98
N HIS A 388 -4.21 -6.97 15.62
CA HIS A 388 -5.38 -7.15 16.48
C HIS A 388 -5.11 -8.11 17.64
N GLY A 389 -4.40 -9.21 17.41
CA GLY A 389 -4.07 -10.20 18.44
C GLY A 389 -3.16 -9.67 19.54
N GLY A 390 -2.37 -8.64 19.26
CA GLY A 390 -1.45 -8.03 20.20
C GLY A 390 -2.10 -7.17 21.29
N ARG A 391 -3.24 -6.54 21.00
CA ARG A 391 -3.92 -5.58 21.91
C ARG A 391 -4.30 -6.17 23.27
N PRO A 392 -5.01 -7.31 23.36
CA PRO A 392 -5.41 -7.88 24.65
C PRO A 392 -4.22 -8.31 25.49
N VAL A 393 -3.14 -8.79 24.87
CA VAL A 393 -1.92 -9.19 25.57
C VAL A 393 -1.24 -8.00 26.24
N VAL A 394 -1.06 -6.89 25.50
CA VAL A 394 -0.45 -5.66 26.02
C VAL A 394 -1.28 -5.08 27.19
N LEU A 395 -2.60 -5.04 27.04
CA LEU A 395 -3.52 -4.60 28.08
C LEU A 395 -3.42 -5.48 29.33
N THR A 396 -3.43 -6.78 29.18
CA THR A 396 -3.33 -7.73 30.30
C THR A 396 -2.00 -7.57 31.03
N LEU A 397 -0.89 -7.42 30.31
CA LEU A 397 0.42 -7.22 30.91
C LEU A 397 0.55 -5.85 31.61
N ALA A 398 -0.04 -4.80 31.05
CA ALA A 398 -0.08 -3.50 31.71
C ALA A 398 -0.90 -3.55 33.01
N LEU A 399 -2.08 -4.16 33.00
CA LEU A 399 -2.91 -4.34 34.20
C LEU A 399 -2.23 -5.22 35.25
N LEU A 400 -1.56 -6.30 34.83
CA LEU A 400 -0.76 -7.13 35.72
C LEU A 400 0.37 -6.35 36.34
N GLY A 401 1.08 -5.51 35.59
CA GLY A 401 2.13 -4.62 36.07
C GLY A 401 1.62 -3.62 37.12
N ILE A 402 0.47 -2.99 36.85
CA ILE A 402 -0.22 -2.10 37.80
C ILE A 402 -0.57 -2.85 39.10
N ALA A 403 -1.24 -3.99 38.99
CA ALA A 403 -1.68 -4.75 40.16
C ALA A 403 -0.49 -5.25 41.00
N ALA A 404 0.55 -5.76 40.33
CA ALA A 404 1.75 -6.27 41.00
C ALA A 404 2.55 -5.14 41.70
N ALA A 405 2.73 -4.00 41.05
CA ALA A 405 3.38 -2.83 41.62
C ALA A 405 2.60 -2.27 42.82
N ALA A 406 1.28 -2.14 42.69
CA ALA A 406 0.40 -1.69 43.74
C ALA A 406 0.41 -2.64 44.97
N ALA A 407 0.29 -3.94 44.74
CA ALA A 407 0.32 -4.97 45.80
C ALA A 407 1.70 -4.99 46.54
N GLY A 408 2.79 -4.97 45.75
CA GLY A 408 4.15 -4.99 46.33
C GLY A 408 4.47 -3.78 47.20
N LEU A 409 4.01 -2.59 46.82
CA LEU A 409 4.20 -1.37 47.59
C LEU A 409 3.22 -1.24 48.74
N THR A 410 1.96 -1.74 48.61
CA THR A 410 1.02 -1.74 49.76
C THR A 410 1.41 -2.73 50.83
N ALA A 411 1.98 -3.89 50.50
CA ALA A 411 2.52 -4.82 51.47
C ALA A 411 3.59 -4.14 52.36
N ARG A 412 4.45 -3.30 51.76
CA ARG A 412 5.47 -2.54 52.49
C ARG A 412 4.92 -1.36 53.30
N LEU A 413 3.83 -0.72 52.80
CA LEU A 413 3.16 0.36 53.54
C LEU A 413 2.48 -0.14 54.81
N ARG A 414 2.01 -1.39 54.84
CA ARG A 414 1.40 -2.02 56.02
C ARG A 414 2.43 -2.37 57.12
N GLU A 415 3.72 -2.38 56.82
CA GLU A 415 4.80 -2.56 57.80
C GLU A 415 5.07 -1.29 58.59
N TYR A 416 4.50 -0.14 58.20
CA TYR A 416 4.60 1.15 58.89
C TYR A 416 3.22 1.54 59.43
N PRO A 417 3.01 1.47 60.76
CA PRO A 417 1.75 1.88 61.39
C PRO A 417 1.50 3.39 61.28
#